data_6881f76526ca529854107234f3e694e7
#
_entry.id   6881f76526ca529854107234f3e694e7
#
_cell.length_a   1.000
_cell.length_b   1.000
_cell.length_c   1.000
_cell.angle_alpha   90.00
_cell.angle_beta   90.00
_cell.angle_gamma   90.00
#
_symmetry.space_group_name_H-M   'P 1'
#
loop_
_entity.id
_entity.type
_entity.pdbx_description
1 polymer ?
#
loop_
_entity_poly.entity_id
_entity_poly.type
_entity_poly.pdbx_seq_one_letter_code
_entity_poly.pdbx_strand_id
1 'polypeptide(L)'
;IAVVLVTNGVMSEPVAMELLTCTDAANVDLKAFDEERYRRLGGSLDAVKANVTAWVRGGVHVELTHLVVPGLVDPGEGFDAMMDWIAALSPPIPLHLSRCFPAWRHFAPPTDTELLYSLAGRARGKLRHVHLGNV
;
A
#
# COMPACT_ATOMS: atom_id res chain seq x y z
N ILE A 1 -0.50 12.72 -23.30
CA ILE A 1 -1.10 11.49 -22.70
C ILE A 1 -0.48 11.32 -21.32
N ALA A 2 -1.29 11.19 -20.29
CA ALA A 2 -0.83 10.88 -18.94
C ALA A 2 -0.54 9.38 -18.82
N VAL A 3 0.56 9.05 -18.15
CA VAL A 3 0.97 7.65 -17.87
C VAL A 3 0.65 7.34 -16.40
N VAL A 4 -0.19 6.34 -16.19
CA VAL A 4 -0.52 5.86 -14.85
C VAL A 4 0.02 4.44 -14.67
N LEU A 5 0.86 4.26 -13.66
CA LEU A 5 1.45 2.97 -13.33
C LEU A 5 0.64 2.29 -12.22
N VAL A 6 0.26 1.02 -12.42
CA VAL A 6 -0.29 0.16 -11.38
C VAL A 6 0.72 -0.95 -11.10
N THR A 7 1.21 -1.04 -9.87
CA THR A 7 2.36 -1.88 -9.54
C THR A 7 2.36 -2.35 -8.09
N ASN A 8 3.11 -3.42 -7.79
CA ASN A 8 3.42 -3.81 -6.42
C ASN A 8 4.65 -3.08 -5.84
N GLY A 9 5.27 -2.18 -6.62
CA GLY A 9 6.43 -1.41 -6.21
C GLY A 9 7.74 -2.21 -6.08
N VAL A 10 7.72 -3.52 -6.34
CA VAL A 10 8.92 -4.39 -6.24
C VAL A 10 9.71 -4.30 -7.53
N MET A 11 10.70 -3.45 -7.54
CA MET A 11 11.63 -3.27 -8.65
C MET A 11 12.97 -2.74 -8.14
N SER A 12 14.03 -2.88 -8.94
CA SER A 12 15.33 -2.31 -8.61
C SER A 12 15.30 -0.79 -8.68
N GLU A 13 16.16 -0.13 -7.91
CA GLU A 13 16.28 1.33 -7.90
C GLU A 13 16.48 1.93 -9.30
N PRO A 14 17.38 1.40 -10.17
CA PRO A 14 17.56 1.94 -11.53
C PRO A 14 16.27 1.92 -12.35
N VAL A 15 15.47 0.84 -12.26
CA VAL A 15 14.18 0.73 -12.95
C VAL A 15 13.17 1.73 -12.38
N ALA A 16 13.10 1.87 -11.05
CA ALA A 16 12.21 2.82 -10.41
C ALA A 16 12.53 4.27 -10.80
N MET A 17 13.82 4.60 -10.93
CA MET A 17 14.28 5.93 -11.35
C MET A 17 14.01 6.19 -12.84
N GLU A 18 14.13 5.19 -13.69
CA GLU A 18 13.78 5.31 -15.10
C GLU A 18 12.26 5.53 -15.26
N LEU A 19 11.43 4.75 -14.59
CA LEU A 19 9.98 4.92 -14.60
C LEU A 19 9.53 6.28 -14.06
N LEU A 20 10.24 6.84 -13.08
CA LEU A 20 9.98 8.19 -12.56
C LEU A 20 9.94 9.24 -13.67
N THR A 21 10.78 9.11 -14.69
CA THR A 21 10.89 10.09 -15.78
C THR A 21 9.69 10.13 -16.72
N CYS A 22 8.86 9.08 -16.73
CA CYS A 22 7.74 8.94 -17.65
C CYS A 22 6.38 8.63 -16.97
N THR A 23 6.33 8.64 -15.63
CA THR A 23 5.11 8.33 -14.88
C THR A 23 4.51 9.60 -14.27
N ASP A 24 3.26 9.89 -14.58
CA ASP A 24 2.52 11.02 -14.01
C ASP A 24 1.84 10.64 -12.68
N ALA A 25 1.33 9.41 -12.59
CA ALA A 25 0.70 8.89 -11.39
C ALA A 25 0.98 7.40 -11.20
N ALA A 26 0.96 6.94 -9.95
CA ALA A 26 1.14 5.54 -9.61
C ALA A 26 0.17 5.09 -8.52
N ASN A 27 -0.47 3.94 -8.72
CA ASN A 27 -1.13 3.22 -7.64
C ASN A 27 -0.24 2.05 -7.24
N VAL A 28 0.23 2.05 -6.01
CA VAL A 28 1.18 1.05 -5.50
C VAL A 28 0.50 0.14 -4.48
N ASP A 29 0.51 -1.16 -4.76
CA ASP A 29 0.05 -2.18 -3.84
C ASP A 29 1.06 -2.38 -2.69
N LEU A 30 0.79 -1.81 -1.53
CA LEU A 30 1.55 -2.05 -0.31
C LEU A 30 0.97 -3.29 0.40
N LYS A 31 1.59 -4.45 0.18
CA LYS A 31 1.02 -5.76 0.52
C LYS A 31 1.05 -6.09 2.02
N ALA A 32 2.07 -5.60 2.73
CA ALA A 32 2.27 -5.76 4.18
C ALA A 32 3.15 -4.63 4.70
N PHE A 33 3.31 -4.53 6.02
CA PHE A 33 4.28 -3.58 6.61
C PHE A 33 5.25 -4.30 7.54
N ASP A 34 5.79 -5.40 7.03
CA ASP A 34 6.72 -6.29 7.70
C ASP A 34 7.61 -6.96 6.65
N GLU A 35 8.93 -6.92 6.86
CA GLU A 35 9.91 -7.43 5.89
C GLU A 35 9.88 -8.95 5.75
N GLU A 36 9.57 -9.70 6.80
CA GLU A 36 9.46 -11.16 6.73
C GLU A 36 8.28 -11.57 5.83
N ARG A 37 7.13 -10.91 6.01
CA ARG A 37 5.95 -11.13 5.16
C ARG A 37 6.22 -10.73 3.72
N TYR A 38 6.92 -9.60 3.49
CA TYR A 38 7.30 -9.19 2.13
C TYR A 38 8.20 -10.21 1.45
N ARG A 39 9.19 -10.78 2.15
CA ARG A 39 10.05 -11.85 1.62
C ARG A 39 9.26 -13.09 1.23
N ARG A 40 8.25 -13.48 2.00
CA ARG A 40 7.34 -14.59 1.66
C ARG A 40 6.54 -14.31 0.39
N LEU A 41 6.26 -13.04 0.08
CA LEU A 41 5.60 -12.60 -1.14
C LEU A 41 6.58 -12.41 -2.32
N GLY A 42 7.86 -12.69 -2.13
CA GLY A 42 8.90 -12.55 -3.15
C GLY A 42 9.41 -11.13 -3.37
N GLY A 43 9.20 -10.22 -2.40
CA GLY A 43 9.63 -8.83 -2.46
C GLY A 43 10.43 -8.36 -1.26
N SER A 44 10.67 -7.07 -1.17
CA SER A 44 11.28 -6.37 -0.04
C SER A 44 10.48 -5.13 0.30
N LEU A 45 10.11 -4.98 1.57
CA LEU A 45 9.42 -3.80 2.06
C LEU A 45 10.31 -2.55 1.93
N ASP A 46 11.59 -2.69 2.24
CA ASP A 46 12.55 -1.58 2.16
C ASP A 46 12.68 -1.06 0.73
N ALA A 47 12.74 -1.96 -0.27
CA ALA A 47 12.77 -1.56 -1.68
C ALA A 47 11.48 -0.83 -2.10
N VAL A 48 10.31 -1.34 -1.72
CA VAL A 48 9.02 -0.69 -2.02
C VAL A 48 8.94 0.69 -1.36
N LYS A 49 9.32 0.80 -0.09
CA LYS A 49 9.35 2.09 0.63
C LYS A 49 10.30 3.10 -0.03
N ALA A 50 11.48 2.66 -0.45
CA ALA A 50 12.45 3.50 -1.14
C ALA A 50 11.89 4.02 -2.48
N ASN A 51 11.30 3.13 -3.29
CA ASN A 51 10.71 3.47 -4.58
C ASN A 51 9.53 4.44 -4.44
N VAL A 52 8.60 4.17 -3.53
CA VAL A 52 7.47 5.07 -3.23
C VAL A 52 7.97 6.45 -2.78
N THR A 53 8.97 6.46 -1.89
CA THR A 53 9.56 7.71 -1.40
C THR A 53 10.18 8.52 -2.54
N ALA A 54 10.93 7.86 -3.44
CA ALA A 54 11.55 8.50 -4.59
C ALA A 54 10.50 9.10 -5.53
N TRP A 55 9.42 8.37 -5.82
CA TRP A 55 8.36 8.84 -6.70
C TRP A 55 7.58 10.02 -6.11
N VAL A 56 7.23 9.97 -4.82
CA VAL A 56 6.58 11.09 -4.13
C VAL A 56 7.47 12.35 -4.18
N ARG A 57 8.76 12.21 -3.89
CA ARG A 57 9.72 13.32 -3.96
C ARG A 57 9.96 13.82 -5.37
N GLY A 58 9.87 12.94 -6.35
CA GLY A 58 9.99 13.27 -7.76
C GLY A 58 8.75 13.90 -8.39
N GLY A 59 7.67 14.07 -7.61
CA GLY A 59 6.44 14.75 -8.05
C GLY A 59 5.41 13.84 -8.73
N VAL A 60 5.59 12.52 -8.73
CA VAL A 60 4.57 11.57 -9.18
C VAL A 60 3.39 11.61 -8.20
N HIS A 61 2.17 11.68 -8.72
CA HIS A 61 0.98 11.50 -7.89
C HIS A 61 0.86 10.03 -7.46
N VAL A 62 1.16 9.76 -6.19
CA VAL A 62 1.14 8.39 -5.66
C VAL A 62 -0.12 8.15 -4.84
N GLU A 63 -0.79 7.03 -5.12
CA GLU A 63 -1.81 6.44 -4.28
C GLU A 63 -1.35 5.06 -3.80
N LEU A 64 -1.75 4.66 -2.59
CA LEU A 64 -1.40 3.36 -2.03
C LEU A 64 -2.65 2.50 -1.90
N THR A 65 -2.53 1.24 -2.29
CA THR A 65 -3.57 0.23 -2.08
C THR A 65 -3.07 -0.82 -1.09
N HIS A 66 -3.89 -1.10 -0.06
CA HIS A 66 -3.60 -2.13 0.93
C HIS A 66 -4.77 -3.11 1.01
N LEU A 67 -4.55 -4.34 0.53
CA LEU A 67 -5.50 -5.42 0.65
C LEU A 67 -5.38 -6.02 2.06
N VAL A 68 -6.45 -5.93 2.85
CA VAL A 68 -6.49 -6.43 4.23
C VAL A 68 -6.73 -7.94 4.20
N VAL A 69 -5.64 -8.73 4.13
CA VAL A 69 -5.69 -10.19 4.04
C VAL A 69 -5.63 -10.79 5.45
N PRO A 70 -6.66 -11.55 5.88
CA PRO A 70 -6.64 -12.22 7.18
C PRO A 70 -5.42 -13.13 7.35
N GLY A 71 -4.71 -12.99 8.47
CA GLY A 71 -3.49 -13.74 8.77
C GLY A 71 -2.20 -13.23 8.12
N LEU A 72 -2.29 -12.35 7.09
CA LEU A 72 -1.12 -11.71 6.48
C LEU A 72 -0.92 -10.29 7.01
N VAL A 73 -2.01 -9.55 7.22
CA VAL A 73 -1.96 -8.19 7.75
C VAL A 73 -1.94 -8.24 9.27
N ASP A 74 -1.04 -7.49 9.89
CA ASP A 74 -1.10 -7.18 11.31
C ASP A 74 -2.02 -5.97 11.51
N PRO A 75 -3.21 -6.15 12.10
CA PRO A 75 -4.13 -5.03 12.32
C PRO A 75 -3.74 -4.14 13.51
N GLY A 76 -2.69 -4.50 14.24
CA GLY A 76 -2.15 -3.78 15.39
C GLY A 76 -1.00 -2.84 15.03
N GLU A 77 0.15 -3.09 15.60
CA GLU A 77 1.34 -2.22 15.50
C GLU A 77 1.85 -2.08 14.07
N GLY A 78 1.79 -3.15 13.27
CA GLY A 78 2.22 -3.11 11.87
C GLY A 78 1.37 -2.14 11.03
N PHE A 79 0.04 -2.11 11.25
CA PHE A 79 -0.82 -1.15 10.58
C PHE A 79 -0.55 0.28 11.02
N ASP A 80 -0.35 0.52 12.33
CA ASP A 80 -0.06 1.86 12.85
C ASP A 80 1.29 2.38 12.33
N ALA A 81 2.31 1.53 12.27
CA ALA A 81 3.61 1.87 11.69
C ALA A 81 3.51 2.22 10.19
N MET A 82 2.65 1.52 9.44
CA MET A 82 2.35 1.85 8.05
C MET A 82 1.72 3.25 7.93
N MET A 83 0.73 3.56 8.78
CA MET A 83 0.07 4.87 8.78
C MET A 83 1.05 5.98 9.13
N ASP A 84 1.90 5.77 10.11
CA ASP A 84 2.94 6.75 10.50
C ASP A 84 3.93 7.00 9.37
N TRP A 85 4.35 5.96 8.68
CA TRP A 85 5.23 6.09 7.52
C TRP A 85 4.57 6.87 6.37
N ILE A 86 3.32 6.56 6.02
CA ILE A 86 2.59 7.27 4.95
C ILE A 86 2.41 8.75 5.32
N ALA A 87 2.01 9.04 6.55
CA ALA A 87 1.83 10.40 7.04
C ALA A 87 3.13 11.21 7.04
N ALA A 88 4.28 10.55 7.34
CA ALA A 88 5.59 11.19 7.31
C ALA A 88 6.09 11.48 5.90
N LEU A 89 5.63 10.75 4.88
CA LEU A 89 5.95 11.05 3.49
C LEU A 89 5.16 12.25 2.98
N SER A 90 3.85 12.17 3.05
CA SER A 90 2.93 13.23 2.63
C SER A 90 1.51 12.89 3.13
N PRO A 91 0.90 13.72 3.99
CA PRO A 91 -0.47 13.50 4.44
C PRO A 91 -1.52 13.41 3.32
N PRO A 92 -1.37 14.09 2.17
CA PRO A 92 -2.31 13.99 1.06
C PRO A 92 -2.30 12.67 0.28
N ILE A 93 -1.34 11.75 0.50
CA ILE A 93 -1.34 10.45 -0.21
C ILE A 93 -2.65 9.69 0.07
N PRO A 94 -3.45 9.36 -0.96
CA PRO A 94 -4.64 8.54 -0.79
C PRO A 94 -4.28 7.10 -0.43
N LEU A 95 -4.99 6.55 0.55
CA LEU A 95 -4.91 5.14 0.92
C LEU A 95 -6.22 4.44 0.60
N HIS A 96 -6.13 3.37 -0.18
CA HIS A 96 -7.24 2.47 -0.47
C HIS A 96 -7.10 1.21 0.38
N LEU A 97 -8.04 1.00 1.30
CA LEU A 97 -8.15 -0.23 2.09
C LEU A 97 -9.18 -1.13 1.44
N SER A 98 -8.74 -2.28 0.92
CA SER A 98 -9.62 -3.19 0.21
C SER A 98 -9.89 -4.47 1.01
N ARG A 99 -11.15 -4.89 0.98
CA ARG A 99 -11.59 -6.17 1.52
C ARG A 99 -11.03 -7.31 0.68
N CYS A 100 -10.47 -8.33 1.33
CA CYS A 100 -10.04 -9.56 0.69
C CYS A 100 -11.19 -10.57 0.66
N PHE A 101 -11.31 -11.29 -0.46
CA PHE A 101 -12.19 -12.44 -0.60
C PHE A 101 -11.38 -13.69 -0.92
N PRO A 102 -11.84 -14.89 -0.50
CA PRO A 102 -11.19 -16.15 -0.88
C PRO A 102 -11.08 -16.27 -2.40
N ALA A 103 -9.88 -16.59 -2.87
CA ALA A 103 -9.63 -16.78 -4.30
C ALA A 103 -8.52 -17.82 -4.49
N TRP A 104 -8.66 -18.64 -5.54
CA TRP A 104 -7.71 -19.68 -5.94
C TRP A 104 -7.32 -20.59 -4.78
N ARG A 105 -6.06 -20.60 -4.29
CA ARG A 105 -5.57 -21.43 -3.17
C ARG A 105 -5.64 -20.73 -1.80
N HIS A 106 -6.20 -19.54 -1.74
CA HIS A 106 -6.39 -18.81 -0.49
C HIS A 106 -7.76 -19.15 0.09
N PHE A 107 -7.78 -19.98 1.13
CA PHE A 107 -9.00 -20.49 1.76
C PHE A 107 -9.39 -19.75 3.05
N ALA A 108 -8.67 -18.68 3.42
CA ALA A 108 -9.06 -17.88 4.57
C ALA A 108 -10.43 -17.20 4.32
N PRO A 109 -11.23 -16.99 5.37
CA PRO A 109 -12.49 -16.27 5.22
C PRO A 109 -12.25 -14.86 4.66
N PRO A 110 -13.27 -14.23 4.05
CA PRO A 110 -13.15 -12.84 3.62
C PRO A 110 -12.82 -11.96 4.83
N THR A 111 -12.17 -10.81 4.56
CA THR A 111 -11.91 -9.82 5.62
C THR A 111 -13.20 -9.44 6.31
N ASP A 112 -13.18 -9.41 7.63
CA ASP A 112 -14.29 -8.90 8.43
C ASP A 112 -14.50 -7.40 8.12
N THR A 113 -15.74 -7.04 7.84
CA THR A 113 -16.11 -5.66 7.52
C THR A 113 -15.94 -4.73 8.72
N GLU A 114 -16.21 -5.19 9.95
CA GLU A 114 -15.99 -4.39 11.16
C GLU A 114 -14.51 -4.07 11.36
N LEU A 115 -13.63 -5.06 11.13
CA LEU A 115 -12.19 -4.84 11.12
C LEU A 115 -11.80 -3.80 10.07
N LEU A 116 -12.32 -3.91 8.84
CA LEU A 116 -12.00 -2.97 7.77
C LEU A 116 -12.44 -1.54 8.11
N TYR A 117 -13.64 -1.35 8.67
CA TYR A 117 -14.12 -0.05 9.13
C TYR A 117 -13.30 0.50 10.30
N SER A 118 -12.89 -0.35 11.24
CA SER A 118 -12.01 0.02 12.35
C SER A 118 -10.65 0.55 11.85
N LEU A 119 -10.02 -0.19 10.92
CA LEU A 119 -8.75 0.22 10.30
C LEU A 119 -8.91 1.55 9.54
N ALA A 120 -9.99 1.71 8.79
CA ALA A 120 -10.27 2.96 8.09
C ALA A 120 -10.46 4.15 9.05
N GLY A 121 -11.13 3.93 10.18
CA GLY A 121 -11.27 4.94 11.24
C GLY A 121 -9.92 5.39 11.80
N ARG A 122 -9.02 4.43 12.10
CA ARG A 122 -7.65 4.72 12.56
C ARG A 122 -6.83 5.46 11.50
N ALA A 123 -6.90 5.01 10.24
CA ALA A 123 -6.22 5.65 9.12
C ALA A 123 -6.65 7.11 8.92
N ARG A 124 -7.95 7.40 9.02
CA ARG A 124 -8.50 8.77 8.92
C ARG A 124 -8.04 9.71 10.04
N GLY A 125 -7.58 9.17 11.16
CA GLY A 125 -6.93 9.94 12.22
C GLY A 125 -5.56 10.51 11.82
N LYS A 126 -4.92 9.96 10.78
CA LYS A 126 -3.56 10.34 10.33
C LYS A 126 -3.52 10.81 8.86
N LEU A 127 -4.40 10.31 8.01
CA LEU A 127 -4.42 10.55 6.56
C LEU A 127 -5.68 11.28 6.13
N ARG A 128 -5.57 12.16 5.14
CA ARG A 128 -6.70 12.96 4.62
C ARG A 128 -7.65 12.15 3.74
N HIS A 129 -7.11 11.21 2.96
CA HIS A 129 -7.87 10.48 1.95
C HIS A 129 -7.77 8.98 2.23
N VAL A 130 -8.86 8.40 2.73
CA VAL A 130 -8.96 6.96 3.01
C VAL A 130 -10.23 6.42 2.38
N HIS A 131 -10.05 5.54 1.42
CA HIS A 131 -11.12 4.93 0.64
C HIS A 131 -11.25 3.45 0.98
N LEU A 132 -12.48 2.94 0.98
CA LEU A 132 -12.77 1.52 1.17
C LEU A 132 -13.12 0.90 -0.18
N GLY A 133 -12.55 -0.27 -0.43
CA GLY A 133 -12.82 -1.06 -1.64
C GLY A 133 -13.37 -2.44 -1.31
N ASN A 134 -14.19 -2.97 -2.20
CA ASN A 134 -14.81 -4.30 -2.11
C ASN A 134 -15.72 -4.48 -0.88
N VAL A 135 -16.36 -3.43 -0.41
CA VAL A 135 -17.33 -3.44 0.71
C VAL A 135 -18.76 -3.59 0.25
#